data_41fa81e9e875aa8b654d06022a3e88ba
#
_entry.id   41fa81e9e875aa8b654d06022a3e88ba
#
_cell.length_a   1.000
_cell.length_b   1.000
_cell.length_c   1.000
_cell.angle_alpha   90.00
_cell.angle_beta   90.00
_cell.angle_gamma   90.00
#
_symmetry.space_group_name_H-M   'P 1'
#
loop_
_entity.id
_entity.type
_entity.pdbx_description
1 polymer ?
#
loop_
_entity_poly.entity_id
_entity_poly.type
_entity_poly.pdbx_seq_one_letter_code
_entity_poly.pdbx_strand_id
1 'polypeptide(L)'
;MLDFWFEFASTYSYPAALRIGGLARARGVSLRWRPFLLGPLFKAQGWDNSPFNIYPAKGRYMWRDLARVCEELGAPFVRPAVFPQNTIQASRVALVALAEGWGEDFCRAVYAAEFGEGRDVGVPETVVGVLSGLKKDAAAVIERAQTDPIKLTLRRNTEEAQARGIFGAPSFVTADGELFWGNDRLEAALNWAKR
;
A
#
# COMPACT_ATOMS: atom_id res chain seq x y z
N MET A 1 6.32 -2.14 18.21
CA MET A 1 5.25 -2.20 17.18
C MET A 1 5.54 -1.18 16.11
N LEU A 2 5.29 -1.51 14.83
CA LEU A 2 5.49 -0.61 13.69
C LEU A 2 4.22 -0.54 12.86
N ASP A 3 3.70 0.67 12.61
CA ASP A 3 2.60 0.92 11.69
C ASP A 3 3.15 1.05 10.27
N PHE A 4 2.68 0.22 9.36
CA PHE A 4 2.97 0.29 7.94
C PHE A 4 1.80 0.96 7.21
N TRP A 5 2.00 2.22 6.86
CA TRP A 5 1.05 3.04 6.11
C TRP A 5 1.33 2.89 4.62
N PHE A 6 0.36 2.35 3.92
CA PHE A 6 0.50 2.00 2.50
C PHE A 6 -0.71 2.43 1.68
N GLU A 7 -0.49 2.60 0.41
CA GLU A 7 -1.50 2.86 -0.59
C GLU A 7 -1.19 2.04 -1.84
N PHE A 8 -2.18 1.37 -2.41
CA PHE A 8 -1.93 0.44 -3.52
C PHE A 8 -1.38 1.15 -4.76
N ALA A 9 -1.85 2.35 -5.12
CA ALA A 9 -1.27 3.12 -6.23
C ALA A 9 0.16 3.65 -5.96
N SER A 10 0.76 3.32 -4.81
CA SER A 10 2.14 3.71 -4.51
C SER A 10 3.14 2.67 -5.01
N THR A 11 3.94 3.05 -6.01
CA THR A 11 4.99 2.21 -6.59
C THR A 11 5.96 1.65 -5.56
N TYR A 12 6.46 2.48 -4.65
CA TYR A 12 7.42 2.05 -3.63
C TYR A 12 6.79 1.30 -2.45
N SER A 13 5.45 1.32 -2.31
CA SER A 13 4.77 0.44 -1.36
C SER A 13 4.80 -1.03 -1.79
N TYR A 14 4.90 -1.32 -3.10
CA TYR A 14 5.02 -2.67 -3.62
C TYR A 14 6.23 -3.43 -3.06
N PRO A 15 7.49 -3.01 -3.29
CA PRO A 15 8.64 -3.72 -2.75
C PRO A 15 8.68 -3.72 -1.21
N ALA A 16 8.14 -2.69 -0.56
CA ALA A 16 8.03 -2.66 0.89
C ALA A 16 7.07 -3.74 1.40
N ALA A 17 5.88 -3.88 0.79
CA ALA A 17 4.88 -4.88 1.15
C ALA A 17 5.38 -6.33 0.96
N LEU A 18 6.21 -6.57 -0.05
CA LEU A 18 6.81 -7.90 -0.26
C LEU A 18 7.76 -8.30 0.87
N ARG A 19 8.49 -7.36 1.45
CA ARG A 19 9.58 -7.61 2.38
C ARG A 19 9.21 -7.46 3.85
N ILE A 20 8.30 -6.53 4.16
CA ILE A 20 8.07 -6.05 5.53
C ILE A 20 7.70 -7.16 6.50
N GLY A 21 6.82 -8.09 6.11
CA GLY A 21 6.38 -9.18 6.98
C GLY A 21 7.53 -10.09 7.40
N GLY A 22 8.37 -10.52 6.46
CA GLY A 22 9.55 -11.35 6.72
C GLY A 22 10.58 -10.63 7.59
N LEU A 23 10.88 -9.38 7.24
CA LEU A 23 11.87 -8.56 7.96
C LEU A 23 11.43 -8.23 9.39
N ALA A 24 10.14 -7.99 9.61
CA ALA A 24 9.58 -7.72 10.94
C ALA A 24 9.62 -8.97 11.83
N ARG A 25 9.18 -10.12 11.30
CA ARG A 25 9.28 -11.42 12.02
C ARG A 25 10.71 -11.73 12.43
N ALA A 26 11.66 -11.58 11.53
CA ALA A 26 13.09 -11.80 11.81
C ALA A 26 13.64 -10.88 12.93
N ARG A 27 13.02 -9.73 13.14
CA ARG A 27 13.43 -8.74 14.17
C ARG A 27 12.55 -8.76 15.42
N GLY A 28 11.52 -9.62 15.48
CA GLY A 28 10.57 -9.65 16.61
C GLY A 28 9.71 -8.40 16.71
N VAL A 29 9.51 -7.67 15.61
CA VAL A 29 8.70 -6.45 15.56
C VAL A 29 7.29 -6.81 15.09
N SER A 30 6.27 -6.47 15.91
CA SER A 30 4.88 -6.59 15.50
C SER A 30 4.50 -5.50 14.51
N LEU A 31 3.71 -5.86 13.49
CA LEU A 31 3.26 -4.96 12.44
C LEU A 31 1.76 -4.67 12.54
N ARG A 32 1.39 -3.45 12.18
CA ARG A 32 0.01 -3.09 11.89
C ARG A 32 -0.05 -2.46 10.51
N TRP A 33 -0.73 -3.12 9.58
CA TRP A 33 -0.95 -2.63 8.23
C TRP A 33 -2.06 -1.58 8.23
N ARG A 34 -1.80 -0.41 7.65
CA ARG A 34 -2.69 0.76 7.67
C ARG A 34 -2.93 1.27 6.24
N PRO A 35 -3.95 0.78 5.52
CA PRO A 35 -4.30 1.35 4.22
C PRO A 35 -4.83 2.77 4.40
N PHE A 36 -4.40 3.69 3.54
CA PHE A 36 -4.89 5.06 3.45
C PHE A 36 -4.87 5.54 1.99
N LEU A 37 -5.39 6.72 1.70
CA LEU A 37 -5.46 7.26 0.35
C LEU A 37 -4.54 8.47 0.19
N LEU A 38 -3.64 8.43 -0.81
CA LEU A 38 -2.73 9.54 -1.13
C LEU A 38 -3.44 10.73 -1.80
N GLY A 39 -4.52 10.48 -2.56
CA GLY A 39 -5.23 11.54 -3.26
C GLY A 39 -5.64 12.72 -2.37
N PRO A 40 -6.31 12.50 -1.23
CA PRO A 40 -6.65 13.57 -0.28
C PRO A 40 -5.43 14.31 0.26
N LEU A 41 -4.32 13.60 0.54
CA LEU A 41 -3.07 14.22 1.02
C LEU A 41 -2.45 15.11 -0.05
N PHE A 42 -2.42 14.67 -1.30
CA PHE A 42 -1.91 15.46 -2.41
C PHE A 42 -2.78 16.70 -2.66
N LYS A 43 -4.11 16.54 -2.58
CA LYS A 43 -5.03 17.65 -2.71
C LYS A 43 -4.83 18.72 -1.63
N ALA A 44 -4.58 18.30 -0.38
CA ALA A 44 -4.27 19.23 0.71
C ALA A 44 -2.95 19.98 0.51
N GLN A 45 -2.03 19.43 -0.30
CA GLN A 45 -0.76 20.06 -0.71
C GLN A 45 -0.89 20.89 -2.00
N GLY A 46 -2.09 21.02 -2.56
CA GLY A 46 -2.34 21.78 -3.79
C GLY A 46 -2.07 20.98 -5.08
N TRP A 47 -1.94 19.65 -5.01
CA TRP A 47 -1.74 18.79 -6.17
C TRP A 47 -3.02 18.06 -6.55
N ASP A 48 -3.32 18.04 -7.83
CA ASP A 48 -4.48 17.34 -8.41
C ASP A 48 -4.15 15.95 -8.97
N ASN A 49 -2.85 15.58 -8.95
CA ASN A 49 -2.36 14.31 -9.46
C ASN A 49 -1.14 13.83 -8.65
N SER A 50 -0.65 12.63 -8.96
CA SER A 50 0.61 12.12 -8.42
C SER A 50 1.77 13.05 -8.79
N PRO A 51 2.71 13.33 -7.86
CA PRO A 51 3.93 14.07 -8.17
C PRO A 51 4.74 13.48 -9.33
N PHE A 52 4.62 12.17 -9.56
CA PHE A 52 5.28 11.48 -10.67
C PHE A 52 4.65 11.76 -12.04
N ASN A 53 3.39 12.20 -12.07
CA ASN A 53 2.73 12.69 -13.28
C ASN A 53 2.93 14.20 -13.46
N ILE A 54 2.93 14.96 -12.36
CA ILE A 54 3.12 16.42 -12.37
C ILE A 54 4.55 16.77 -12.81
N TYR A 55 5.54 15.98 -12.38
CA TYR A 55 6.97 16.18 -12.70
C TYR A 55 7.51 15.07 -13.58
N PRO A 56 7.51 15.20 -14.92
CA PRO A 56 7.84 14.09 -15.83
C PRO A 56 9.24 13.48 -15.62
N ALA A 57 10.22 14.27 -15.21
CA ALA A 57 11.56 13.77 -14.90
C ALA A 57 11.55 12.83 -13.68
N LYS A 58 10.80 13.19 -12.62
CA LYS A 58 10.60 12.33 -11.44
C LYS A 58 9.86 11.04 -11.81
N GLY A 59 8.83 11.14 -12.67
CA GLY A 59 8.08 9.98 -13.13
C GLY A 59 8.96 8.99 -13.91
N ARG A 60 9.76 9.48 -14.85
CA ARG A 60 10.70 8.62 -15.58
C ARG A 60 11.71 7.94 -14.64
N TYR A 61 12.26 8.69 -13.70
CA TYR A 61 13.19 8.15 -12.71
C TYR A 61 12.52 7.06 -11.87
N MET A 62 11.35 7.36 -11.30
CA MET A 62 10.59 6.42 -10.45
C MET A 62 10.37 5.07 -11.15
N TRP A 63 9.91 5.08 -12.40
CA TRP A 63 9.69 3.82 -13.13
C TRP A 63 10.97 3.03 -13.35
N ARG A 64 12.07 3.71 -13.68
CA ARG A 64 13.37 3.05 -13.87
C ARG A 64 13.91 2.53 -12.54
N ASP A 65 13.75 3.31 -11.49
CA ASP A 65 14.21 2.95 -10.15
C ASP A 65 13.42 1.77 -9.58
N LEU A 66 12.09 1.79 -9.71
CA LEU A 66 11.26 0.65 -9.30
C LEU A 66 11.66 -0.65 -10.01
N ALA A 67 11.96 -0.57 -11.31
CA ALA A 67 12.43 -1.74 -12.06
C ALA A 67 13.74 -2.31 -11.47
N ARG A 68 14.72 -1.45 -11.10
CA ARG A 68 15.96 -1.89 -10.44
C ARG A 68 15.69 -2.52 -9.08
N VAL A 69 14.85 -1.88 -8.25
CA VAL A 69 14.49 -2.40 -6.92
C VAL A 69 13.82 -3.77 -7.03
N CYS A 70 12.92 -3.95 -8.00
CA CYS A 70 12.28 -5.24 -8.23
C CYS A 70 13.29 -6.29 -8.72
N GLU A 71 14.21 -5.93 -9.63
CA GLU A 71 15.29 -6.81 -10.11
C GLU A 71 16.19 -7.27 -8.95
N GLU A 72 16.63 -6.36 -8.08
CA GLU A 72 17.43 -6.68 -6.90
C GLU A 72 16.71 -7.61 -5.92
N LEU A 73 15.38 -7.50 -5.82
CA LEU A 73 14.56 -8.34 -4.96
C LEU A 73 14.13 -9.66 -5.60
N GLY A 74 14.42 -9.87 -6.88
CA GLY A 74 13.88 -11.00 -7.65
C GLY A 74 12.35 -10.95 -7.76
N ALA A 75 11.75 -9.78 -7.66
CA ALA A 75 10.31 -9.58 -7.75
C ALA A 75 9.87 -9.27 -9.18
N PRO A 76 8.75 -9.83 -9.68
CA PRO A 76 8.25 -9.49 -11.00
C PRO A 76 7.86 -8.00 -11.06
N PHE A 77 8.09 -7.39 -12.23
CA PHE A 77 7.68 -6.00 -12.46
C PHE A 77 7.17 -5.82 -13.89
N VAL A 78 5.92 -5.35 -13.98
CA VAL A 78 5.29 -4.90 -15.22
C VAL A 78 4.70 -3.51 -14.95
N ARG A 79 5.14 -2.53 -15.72
CA ARG A 79 4.60 -1.17 -15.59
C ARG A 79 3.12 -1.16 -16.00
N PRO A 80 2.19 -0.77 -15.09
CA PRO A 80 0.77 -0.70 -15.44
C PRO A 80 0.50 0.38 -16.49
N ALA A 81 -0.49 0.13 -17.36
CA ALA A 81 -0.88 1.07 -18.41
C ALA A 81 -1.55 2.34 -17.84
N VAL A 82 -2.26 2.20 -16.73
CA VAL A 82 -2.92 3.29 -16.00
C VAL A 82 -2.17 3.57 -14.71
N PHE A 83 -1.84 4.83 -14.44
CA PHE A 83 -1.19 5.25 -13.19
C PHE A 83 -1.49 6.73 -12.87
N PRO A 84 -1.83 7.07 -11.62
CA PRO A 84 -2.23 6.15 -10.54
C PRO A 84 -3.57 5.48 -10.82
N GLN A 85 -3.77 4.29 -10.28
CA GLN A 85 -5.02 3.57 -10.39
C GLN A 85 -6.02 3.95 -9.28
N ASN A 86 -7.32 3.66 -9.48
CA ASN A 86 -8.32 3.83 -8.43
C ASN A 86 -8.27 2.64 -7.46
N THR A 87 -7.76 2.84 -6.28
CA THR A 87 -7.51 1.79 -5.29
C THR A 87 -8.52 1.74 -4.15
N ILE A 88 -9.59 2.54 -4.20
CA ILE A 88 -10.56 2.66 -3.10
C ILE A 88 -11.19 1.30 -2.75
N GLN A 89 -11.59 0.51 -3.75
CA GLN A 89 -12.18 -0.80 -3.51
C GLN A 89 -11.16 -1.76 -2.88
N ALA A 90 -9.96 -1.85 -3.45
CA ALA A 90 -8.90 -2.69 -2.92
C ALA A 90 -8.53 -2.30 -1.48
N SER A 91 -8.46 -1.00 -1.18
CA SER A 91 -8.16 -0.49 0.17
C SER A 91 -9.25 -0.84 1.19
N ARG A 92 -10.52 -0.81 0.79
CA ARG A 92 -11.64 -1.23 1.66
C ARG A 92 -11.63 -2.74 1.89
N VAL A 93 -11.38 -3.53 0.85
CA VAL A 93 -11.21 -4.98 0.99
C VAL A 93 -10.02 -5.31 1.88
N ALA A 94 -8.91 -4.57 1.78
CA ALA A 94 -7.75 -4.74 2.66
C ALA A 94 -8.15 -4.55 4.15
N LEU A 95 -9.01 -3.58 4.48
CA LEU A 95 -9.49 -3.40 5.85
C LEU A 95 -10.30 -4.61 6.36
N VAL A 96 -11.16 -5.20 5.53
CA VAL A 96 -11.88 -6.43 5.85
C VAL A 96 -10.90 -7.58 6.06
N ALA A 97 -9.97 -7.76 5.13
CA ALA A 97 -8.97 -8.81 5.16
C ALA A 97 -8.05 -8.72 6.39
N LEU A 98 -7.63 -7.51 6.75
CA LEU A 98 -6.79 -7.26 7.94
C LEU A 98 -7.55 -7.57 9.24
N ALA A 99 -8.83 -7.22 9.34
CA ALA A 99 -9.64 -7.56 10.50
C ALA A 99 -9.84 -9.07 10.65
N GLU A 100 -9.80 -9.84 9.57
CA GLU A 100 -9.98 -11.29 9.54
C GLU A 100 -8.65 -12.08 9.53
N GLY A 101 -7.50 -11.42 9.63
CA GLY A 101 -6.19 -12.06 9.77
C GLY A 101 -5.55 -12.59 8.48
N TRP A 102 -6.09 -12.27 7.29
CA TRP A 102 -5.52 -12.64 5.98
C TRP A 102 -5.14 -11.43 5.11
N GLY A 103 -5.12 -10.23 5.73
CA GLY A 103 -4.89 -8.98 5.03
C GLY A 103 -3.50 -8.85 4.42
N GLU A 104 -2.47 -9.42 5.06
CA GLU A 104 -1.11 -9.39 4.54
C GLU A 104 -1.00 -10.11 3.19
N ASP A 105 -1.63 -11.30 3.06
CA ASP A 105 -1.67 -12.07 1.82
C ASP A 105 -2.48 -11.34 0.74
N PHE A 106 -3.60 -10.74 1.12
CA PHE A 106 -4.41 -9.93 0.20
C PHE A 106 -3.62 -8.74 -0.33
N CYS A 107 -2.98 -7.96 0.55
CA CYS A 107 -2.21 -6.79 0.13
C CYS A 107 -1.08 -7.17 -0.83
N ARG A 108 -0.35 -8.25 -0.55
CA ARG A 108 0.70 -8.76 -1.46
C ARG A 108 0.13 -9.20 -2.80
N ALA A 109 -1.02 -9.88 -2.81
CA ALA A 109 -1.65 -10.33 -4.04
C ALA A 109 -2.17 -9.16 -4.90
N VAL A 110 -2.72 -8.09 -4.29
CA VAL A 110 -3.11 -6.87 -5.01
C VAL A 110 -1.89 -6.19 -5.64
N TYR A 111 -0.80 -6.02 -4.88
CA TYR A 111 0.44 -5.45 -5.42
C TYR A 111 1.05 -6.30 -6.53
N ALA A 112 1.00 -7.62 -6.40
CA ALA A 112 1.46 -8.53 -7.46
C ALA A 112 0.62 -8.38 -8.74
N ALA A 113 -0.70 -8.25 -8.61
CA ALA A 113 -1.58 -7.99 -9.75
C ALA A 113 -1.26 -6.63 -10.41
N GLU A 114 -1.10 -5.55 -9.63
CA GLU A 114 -0.85 -4.21 -10.16
C GLU A 114 0.54 -4.06 -10.76
N PHE A 115 1.59 -4.33 -9.98
CA PHE A 115 2.98 -4.06 -10.39
C PHE A 115 3.74 -5.30 -10.85
N GLY A 116 3.31 -6.49 -10.47
CA GLY A 116 3.91 -7.74 -10.95
C GLY A 116 3.35 -8.20 -12.30
N GLU A 117 2.05 -7.96 -12.54
CA GLU A 117 1.33 -8.40 -13.74
C GLU A 117 0.84 -7.23 -14.62
N GLY A 118 0.90 -5.98 -14.13
CA GLY A 118 0.46 -4.79 -14.86
C GLY A 118 -1.06 -4.65 -14.98
N ARG A 119 -1.83 -5.33 -14.13
CA ARG A 119 -3.30 -5.32 -14.14
C ARG A 119 -3.85 -4.04 -13.50
N ASP A 120 -5.02 -3.62 -13.94
CA ASP A 120 -5.72 -2.49 -13.33
C ASP A 120 -6.55 -2.95 -12.13
N VAL A 121 -6.10 -2.63 -10.91
CA VAL A 121 -6.81 -2.94 -9.66
C VAL A 121 -7.98 -1.99 -9.40
N GLY A 122 -8.13 -0.93 -10.20
CA GLY A 122 -9.33 -0.09 -10.24
C GLY A 122 -10.51 -0.77 -10.91
N VAL A 123 -10.26 -1.81 -11.69
CA VAL A 123 -11.29 -2.65 -12.33
C VAL A 123 -11.76 -3.70 -11.33
N PRO A 124 -13.09 -3.76 -11.03
CA PRO A 124 -13.63 -4.66 -10.01
C PRO A 124 -13.26 -6.13 -10.20
N GLU A 125 -13.21 -6.59 -11.45
CA GLU A 125 -12.89 -7.97 -11.83
C GLU A 125 -11.47 -8.38 -11.40
N THR A 126 -10.53 -7.42 -11.35
CA THR A 126 -9.17 -7.68 -10.86
C THR A 126 -9.18 -8.01 -9.37
N VAL A 127 -9.90 -7.24 -8.55
CA VAL A 127 -10.06 -7.50 -7.11
C VAL A 127 -10.79 -8.83 -6.86
N VAL A 128 -11.84 -9.12 -7.64
CA VAL A 128 -12.54 -10.42 -7.60
C VAL A 128 -11.58 -11.56 -7.90
N GLY A 129 -10.75 -11.43 -8.94
CA GLY A 129 -9.74 -12.44 -9.30
C GLY A 129 -8.72 -12.67 -8.18
N VAL A 130 -8.26 -11.61 -7.52
CA VAL A 130 -7.35 -11.71 -6.35
C VAL A 130 -8.03 -12.46 -5.21
N LEU A 131 -9.29 -12.12 -4.87
CA LEU A 131 -10.04 -12.80 -3.81
C LEU A 131 -10.26 -14.28 -4.13
N SER A 132 -10.61 -14.59 -5.37
CA SER A 132 -10.78 -15.98 -5.84
C SER A 132 -9.47 -16.78 -5.75
N GLY A 133 -8.34 -16.18 -6.11
CA GLY A 133 -7.02 -16.79 -5.97
C GLY A 133 -6.66 -17.10 -4.51
N LEU A 134 -7.13 -16.30 -3.58
CA LEU A 134 -7.02 -16.51 -2.13
C LEU A 134 -8.11 -17.43 -1.55
N LYS A 135 -8.96 -18.03 -2.40
CA LYS A 135 -10.09 -18.89 -2.00
C LYS A 135 -11.06 -18.20 -1.05
N LYS A 136 -11.32 -16.90 -1.26
CA LYS A 136 -12.28 -16.11 -0.52
C LYS A 136 -13.57 -15.95 -1.31
N ASP A 137 -14.70 -15.89 -0.61
CA ASP A 137 -15.98 -15.52 -1.21
C ASP A 137 -15.94 -14.02 -1.58
N ALA A 138 -15.68 -13.77 -2.88
CA ALA A 138 -15.50 -12.42 -3.38
C ALA A 138 -16.74 -11.55 -3.19
N ALA A 139 -17.94 -12.12 -3.41
CA ALA A 139 -19.21 -11.39 -3.28
C ALA A 139 -19.41 -10.93 -1.83
N ALA A 140 -19.29 -11.84 -0.86
CA ALA A 140 -19.46 -11.54 0.55
C ALA A 140 -18.41 -10.57 1.08
N VAL A 141 -17.14 -10.68 0.62
CA VAL A 141 -16.07 -9.76 1.04
C VAL A 141 -16.30 -8.35 0.47
N ILE A 142 -16.68 -8.23 -0.80
CA ILE A 142 -16.95 -6.95 -1.44
C ILE A 142 -18.17 -6.27 -0.83
N GLU A 143 -19.23 -7.02 -0.52
CA GLU A 143 -20.39 -6.49 0.20
C GLU A 143 -19.98 -5.86 1.53
N ARG A 144 -19.21 -6.57 2.35
CA ARG A 144 -18.68 -6.03 3.63
C ARG A 144 -17.79 -4.80 3.41
N ALA A 145 -16.96 -4.79 2.37
CA ALA A 145 -16.10 -3.67 2.02
C ALA A 145 -16.90 -2.40 1.61
N GLN A 146 -18.17 -2.55 1.23
CA GLN A 146 -19.06 -1.43 0.89
C GLN A 146 -19.87 -0.90 2.08
N THR A 147 -19.76 -1.49 3.26
CA THR A 147 -20.45 -1.01 4.46
C THR A 147 -19.90 0.33 4.95
N ASP A 148 -20.75 1.11 5.59
CA ASP A 148 -20.37 2.44 6.09
C ASP A 148 -19.26 2.38 7.15
N PRO A 149 -19.21 1.40 8.08
CA PRO A 149 -18.08 1.27 9.00
C PRO A 149 -16.71 1.13 8.28
N ILE A 150 -16.64 0.34 7.21
CA ILE A 150 -15.39 0.17 6.44
C ILE A 150 -15.01 1.45 5.68
N LYS A 151 -15.99 2.10 5.03
CA LYS A 151 -15.78 3.40 4.37
C LYS A 151 -15.25 4.45 5.35
N LEU A 152 -15.86 4.52 6.52
CA LEU A 152 -15.47 5.45 7.58
C LEU A 152 -14.07 5.12 8.12
N THR A 153 -13.73 3.83 8.26
CA THR A 153 -12.40 3.42 8.71
C THR A 153 -11.32 3.85 7.74
N LEU A 154 -11.52 3.65 6.43
CA LEU A 154 -10.56 4.12 5.42
C LEU A 154 -10.39 5.63 5.45
N ARG A 155 -11.49 6.37 5.60
CA ARG A 155 -11.47 7.82 5.73
C ARG A 155 -10.68 8.25 6.97
N ARG A 156 -10.97 7.67 8.14
CA ARG A 156 -10.26 7.95 9.40
C ARG A 156 -8.76 7.63 9.30
N ASN A 157 -8.39 6.52 8.67
CA ASN A 157 -6.98 6.24 8.42
C ASN A 157 -6.33 7.34 7.58
N THR A 158 -7.00 7.84 6.56
CA THR A 158 -6.47 8.90 5.71
C THR A 158 -6.33 10.23 6.48
N GLU A 159 -7.32 10.57 7.27
CA GLU A 159 -7.29 11.76 8.15
C GLU A 159 -6.19 11.63 9.22
N GLU A 160 -6.03 10.45 9.82
CA GLU A 160 -4.96 10.18 10.79
C GLU A 160 -3.57 10.24 10.14
N ALA A 161 -3.39 9.69 8.94
CA ALA A 161 -2.15 9.82 8.20
C ALA A 161 -1.75 11.28 8.01
N GLN A 162 -2.71 12.12 7.61
CA GLN A 162 -2.49 13.55 7.44
C GLN A 162 -2.16 14.24 8.77
N ALA A 163 -2.87 13.94 9.85
CA ALA A 163 -2.61 14.51 11.17
C ALA A 163 -1.24 14.12 11.74
N ARG A 164 -0.71 12.94 11.37
CA ARG A 164 0.63 12.47 11.73
C ARG A 164 1.74 13.05 10.85
N GLY A 165 1.43 13.92 9.89
CA GLY A 165 2.41 14.49 8.97
C GLY A 165 2.89 13.51 7.91
N ILE A 166 2.18 12.41 7.65
CA ILE A 166 2.48 11.50 6.53
C ILE A 166 2.15 12.24 5.23
N PHE A 167 3.11 12.29 4.32
CA PHE A 167 3.04 13.02 3.06
C PHE A 167 3.19 12.12 1.83
N GLY A 168 3.44 10.83 2.02
CA GLY A 168 3.65 9.86 0.95
C GLY A 168 3.58 8.41 1.45
N ALA A 169 3.67 7.46 0.53
CA ALA A 169 3.69 6.02 0.82
C ALA A 169 4.86 5.34 0.09
N PRO A 170 5.45 4.27 0.68
CA PRO A 170 5.17 3.74 2.00
C PRO A 170 5.66 4.68 3.10
N SER A 171 4.95 4.70 4.23
CA SER A 171 5.42 5.33 5.46
C SER A 171 5.35 4.35 6.62
N PHE A 172 6.28 4.47 7.55
CA PHE A 172 6.37 3.63 8.74
C PHE A 172 6.37 4.53 9.96
N VAL A 173 5.51 4.23 10.93
CA VAL A 173 5.43 5.01 12.18
C VAL A 173 5.65 4.07 13.35
N THR A 174 6.62 4.39 14.19
CA THR A 174 6.96 3.61 15.37
C THR A 174 6.05 3.94 16.56
N ALA A 175 6.10 3.15 17.62
CA ALA A 175 5.25 3.33 18.80
C ALA A 175 5.50 4.67 19.53
N ASP A 176 6.71 5.21 19.44
CA ASP A 176 7.11 6.52 19.96
C ASP A 176 6.83 7.69 18.99
N GLY A 177 6.24 7.39 17.81
CA GLY A 177 5.78 8.39 16.85
C GLY A 177 6.79 8.80 15.78
N GLU A 178 7.97 8.17 15.72
CA GLU A 178 8.96 8.46 14.68
C GLU A 178 8.46 8.02 13.30
N LEU A 179 8.58 8.92 12.32
CA LEU A 179 8.14 8.73 10.94
C LEU A 179 9.34 8.43 10.03
N PHE A 180 9.21 7.34 9.28
CA PHE A 180 10.13 6.95 8.22
C PHE A 180 9.35 6.85 6.89
N TRP A 181 9.83 7.51 5.84
CA TRP A 181 9.17 7.50 4.53
C TRP A 181 10.08 6.91 3.46
N GLY A 182 9.53 5.98 2.68
CA GLY A 182 10.19 5.35 1.54
C GLY A 182 10.57 3.88 1.78
N ASN A 183 10.54 3.08 0.70
CA ASN A 183 10.94 1.66 0.76
C ASN A 183 12.38 1.47 1.30
N ASP A 184 13.27 2.39 0.99
CA ASP A 184 14.67 2.42 1.45
C ASP A 184 14.83 2.71 2.95
N ARG A 185 13.79 3.19 3.63
CA ARG A 185 13.76 3.44 5.08
C ARG A 185 13.15 2.30 5.89
N LEU A 186 12.61 1.26 5.25
CA LEU A 186 11.96 0.14 5.92
C LEU A 186 12.83 -0.51 7.00
N GLU A 187 14.08 -0.81 6.69
CA GLU A 187 14.96 -1.46 7.66
C GLU A 187 15.37 -0.53 8.80
N ALA A 188 15.56 0.75 8.52
CA ALA A 188 15.81 1.76 9.56
C ALA A 188 14.61 1.87 10.52
N ALA A 189 13.39 1.90 9.99
CA ALA A 189 12.16 1.92 10.80
C ALA A 189 12.02 0.68 11.68
N LEU A 190 12.27 -0.52 11.12
CA LEU A 190 12.24 -1.76 11.89
C LEU A 190 13.31 -1.81 12.99
N ASN A 191 14.52 -1.33 12.71
CA ASN A 191 15.59 -1.26 13.70
C ASN A 191 15.26 -0.26 14.81
N TRP A 192 14.61 0.85 14.50
CA TRP A 192 14.14 1.82 15.49
C TRP A 192 13.02 1.23 16.35
N ALA A 193 12.03 0.59 15.75
CA ALA A 193 10.90 -0.01 16.45
C ALA A 193 11.29 -1.17 17.41
N LYS A 194 12.54 -1.64 17.34
CA LYS A 194 13.09 -2.67 18.23
C LYS A 194 13.65 -2.10 19.53
N ARG A 195 13.88 -0.78 19.60
CA ARG A 195 14.36 -0.11 20.80
C ARG A 195 13.30 -0.09 21.88
#